data_ecca03ff54a534341bc06ffcd4d318a4
#
_entry.id   ecca03ff54a534341bc06ffcd4d318a4
#
_cell.length_a   1.000
_cell.length_b   1.000
_cell.length_c   1.000
_cell.angle_alpha   90.00
_cell.angle_beta   90.00
_cell.angle_gamma   90.00
#
_symmetry.space_group_name_H-M   'P 1'
#
loop_
_entity.id
_entity.type
_entity.pdbx_description
1 polymer ?
#
loop_
_entity_poly.entity_id
_entity_poly.type
_entity_poly.pdbx_seq_one_letter_code
_entity_poly.pdbx_strand_id
1 'polypeptide(L)'
;MSERLAKFMARSGVCSRRRAEEYIRQKRVTVNGEIVDSPAFNVEGTEKILFDGEKLPEIETTRLWLYYKPVGLLTTHRDDQNRPTVFDSLPPFMPRVVSVGRLDLNSEGLLLLTNNGELSRKLELPENGWSRRYKVKVHGYVDLKKLSALEKGAVVDGVSYGPVKAEVETEKGTNAWLIVTLSEGKNREIRKLMKSIGLDVARLIRLSYGPFQLGSLKKGEVREVPGKGKLNSYKSQHKNRQY
;
A
#
# COMPACT_ATOMS: atom_id res chain seq x y z
N MET A 1 16.77 15.80 14.31
CA MET A 1 16.54 15.94 12.85
C MET A 1 15.32 16.79 12.62
N SER A 2 15.50 17.91 11.92
CA SER A 2 14.39 18.82 11.62
C SER A 2 13.43 18.20 10.58
N GLU A 3 12.13 18.32 10.84
CA GLU A 3 11.07 17.88 9.90
C GLU A 3 9.92 18.91 9.86
N ARG A 4 9.09 18.86 8.81
CA ARG A 4 7.92 19.73 8.69
C ARG A 4 6.93 19.49 9.82
N LEU A 5 6.42 20.57 10.45
CA LEU A 5 5.42 20.52 11.52
C LEU A 5 4.21 19.67 11.14
N ALA A 6 3.69 19.83 9.91
CA ALA A 6 2.58 19.01 9.41
C ALA A 6 2.90 17.49 9.36
N LYS A 7 4.17 17.13 9.10
CA LYS A 7 4.61 15.74 9.12
C LYS A 7 4.71 15.22 10.55
N PHE A 8 5.23 16.03 11.47
CA PHE A 8 5.30 15.70 12.89
C PHE A 8 3.91 15.44 13.46
N MET A 9 2.92 16.33 13.22
CA MET A 9 1.52 16.17 13.62
C MET A 9 0.90 14.89 13.04
N ALA A 10 1.17 14.57 11.77
CA ALA A 10 0.68 13.33 11.17
C ALA A 10 1.30 12.08 11.81
N ARG A 11 2.56 12.14 12.23
CA ARG A 11 3.26 11.06 12.93
C ARG A 11 2.76 10.84 14.35
N SER A 12 2.32 11.91 15.02
CA SER A 12 1.68 11.80 16.35
C SER A 12 0.27 11.18 16.29
N GLY A 13 -0.25 10.92 15.08
CA GLY A 13 -1.54 10.25 14.90
C GLY A 13 -2.77 11.17 14.89
N VAL A 14 -2.61 12.46 15.17
CA VAL A 14 -3.74 13.40 15.28
C VAL A 14 -4.53 13.55 13.98
N CYS A 15 -3.83 13.64 12.84
CA CYS A 15 -4.50 13.86 11.55
C CYS A 15 -3.63 13.42 10.36
N SER A 16 -4.12 13.57 9.12
CA SER A 16 -3.28 13.42 7.93
C SER A 16 -2.37 14.64 7.75
N ARG A 17 -1.24 14.48 7.04
CA ARG A 17 -0.34 15.60 6.72
C ARG A 17 -1.06 16.77 6.05
N ARG A 18 -1.95 16.50 5.06
CA ARG A 18 -2.76 17.53 4.40
C ARG A 18 -3.69 18.26 5.39
N ARG A 19 -4.31 17.51 6.29
CA ARG A 19 -5.19 18.08 7.30
C ARG A 19 -4.39 18.91 8.31
N ALA A 20 -3.20 18.48 8.68
CA ALA A 20 -2.28 19.25 9.51
C ALA A 20 -1.91 20.59 8.84
N GLU A 21 -1.61 20.59 7.54
CA GLU A 21 -1.34 21.81 6.78
C GLU A 21 -2.54 22.77 6.75
N GLU A 22 -3.78 22.23 6.69
CA GLU A 22 -5.01 23.03 6.83
C GLU A 22 -5.14 23.65 8.23
N TYR A 23 -4.94 22.88 9.28
CA TYR A 23 -5.00 23.36 10.67
C TYR A 23 -3.93 24.42 10.98
N ILE A 24 -2.74 24.28 10.44
CA ILE A 24 -1.67 25.27 10.55
C ILE A 24 -2.11 26.59 9.90
N ARG A 25 -2.64 26.57 8.66
CA ARG A 25 -3.15 27.77 7.98
C ARG A 25 -4.31 28.41 8.73
N GLN A 26 -5.10 27.62 9.46
CA GLN A 26 -6.19 28.08 10.33
C GLN A 26 -5.71 28.64 11.67
N LYS A 27 -4.39 28.73 11.92
CA LYS A 27 -3.78 29.24 13.15
C LYS A 27 -4.16 28.46 14.41
N ARG A 28 -4.45 27.16 14.26
CA ARG A 28 -4.87 26.27 15.36
C ARG A 28 -3.70 25.57 16.04
N VAL A 29 -2.45 25.83 15.60
CA VAL A 29 -1.25 25.16 16.11
C VAL A 29 -0.31 26.19 16.70
N THR A 30 0.18 25.93 17.91
CA THR A 30 1.23 26.73 18.55
C THR A 30 2.48 25.90 18.76
N VAL A 31 3.65 26.54 18.63
CA VAL A 31 4.96 25.96 18.93
C VAL A 31 5.66 26.87 19.92
N ASN A 32 6.01 26.35 21.09
CA ASN A 32 6.60 27.09 22.21
C ASN A 32 5.78 28.34 22.63
N GLY A 33 4.46 28.28 22.46
CA GLY A 33 3.53 29.36 22.81
C GLY A 33 3.22 30.35 21.68
N GLU A 34 3.92 30.28 20.55
CA GLU A 34 3.70 31.14 19.39
C GLU A 34 2.81 30.44 18.34
N ILE A 35 1.86 31.19 17.75
CA ILE A 35 0.98 30.68 16.70
C ILE A 35 1.80 30.49 15.41
N VAL A 36 1.66 29.30 14.82
CA VAL A 36 2.27 28.97 13.52
C VAL A 36 1.18 28.92 12.45
N ASP A 37 1.34 29.67 11.36
CA ASP A 37 0.41 29.73 10.23
C ASP A 37 1.02 29.25 8.89
N SER A 38 2.34 29.01 8.88
CA SER A 38 3.05 28.53 7.69
C SER A 38 3.24 27.01 7.70
N PRO A 39 2.68 26.26 6.74
CA PRO A 39 2.96 24.83 6.58
C PRO A 39 4.44 24.52 6.31
N ALA A 40 5.22 25.54 5.96
CA ALA A 40 6.66 25.41 5.74
C ALA A 40 7.48 25.38 7.05
N PHE A 41 6.85 25.57 8.20
CA PHE A 41 7.50 25.55 9.51
C PHE A 41 8.09 24.18 9.82
N ASN A 42 9.32 24.18 10.36
CA ASN A 42 10.04 22.96 10.74
C ASN A 42 10.16 22.87 12.25
N VAL A 43 10.18 21.65 12.78
CA VAL A 43 10.37 21.32 14.18
C VAL A 43 11.44 20.24 14.34
N GLU A 44 12.10 20.21 15.50
CA GLU A 44 13.10 19.18 15.85
C GLU A 44 12.51 18.08 16.74
N GLY A 45 11.29 18.31 17.26
CA GLY A 45 10.56 17.38 18.10
C GLY A 45 10.80 17.53 19.59
N THR A 46 11.57 18.56 19.99
CA THR A 46 11.79 18.96 21.39
C THR A 46 10.89 20.10 21.83
N GLU A 47 10.22 20.74 20.87
CA GLU A 47 9.35 21.90 21.09
C GLU A 47 8.03 21.48 21.74
N LYS A 48 7.45 22.39 22.55
CA LYS A 48 6.09 22.24 23.06
C LYS A 48 5.10 22.61 21.96
N ILE A 49 4.52 21.58 21.34
CA ILE A 49 3.54 21.74 20.25
C ILE A 49 2.14 21.50 20.80
N LEU A 50 1.24 22.47 20.60
CA LEU A 50 -0.18 22.33 20.96
C LEU A 50 -1.05 22.45 19.71
N PHE A 51 -2.08 21.63 19.65
CA PHE A 51 -3.15 21.70 18.66
C PHE A 51 -4.47 21.98 19.39
N ASP A 52 -5.13 23.08 19.07
CA ASP A 52 -6.31 23.59 19.79
C ASP A 52 -6.08 23.74 21.31
N GLY A 53 -4.86 24.08 21.73
CA GLY A 53 -4.48 24.21 23.12
C GLY A 53 -4.08 22.89 23.80
N GLU A 54 -4.27 21.76 23.18
CA GLU A 54 -3.93 20.45 23.73
C GLU A 54 -2.59 19.92 23.22
N LYS A 55 -1.83 19.24 24.07
CA LYS A 55 -0.57 18.61 23.71
C LYS A 55 -0.81 17.47 22.72
N LEU A 56 0.05 17.39 21.69
CA LEU A 56 0.01 16.26 20.75
C LEU A 56 0.28 14.94 21.47
N PRO A 57 -0.36 13.83 21.03
CA PRO A 57 -0.02 12.48 21.50
C PRO A 57 1.44 12.15 21.26
N GLU A 58 2.01 11.33 22.11
CA GLU A 58 3.37 10.83 21.92
C GLU A 58 3.46 9.99 20.64
N ILE A 59 4.59 10.16 19.94
CA ILE A 59 4.81 9.41 18.70
C ILE A 59 5.09 7.95 19.04
N GLU A 60 4.19 7.09 18.63
CA GLU A 60 4.35 5.65 18.81
C GLU A 60 5.54 5.08 18.01
N THR A 61 6.07 3.98 18.49
CA THR A 61 7.08 3.21 17.74
C THR A 61 6.50 2.75 16.40
N THR A 62 7.36 2.70 15.39
CA THR A 62 6.96 2.22 14.05
C THR A 62 6.49 0.79 14.08
N ARG A 63 5.29 0.56 13.59
CA ARG A 63 4.61 -0.74 13.49
C ARG A 63 4.16 -0.99 12.06
N LEU A 64 4.05 -2.27 11.69
CA LEU A 64 3.60 -2.74 10.37
C LEU A 64 2.58 -3.85 10.57
N TRP A 65 1.52 -3.83 9.76
CA TRP A 65 0.49 -4.87 9.77
C TRP A 65 0.26 -5.43 8.38
N LEU A 66 -0.08 -6.71 8.33
CA LEU A 66 -0.65 -7.38 7.18
C LEU A 66 -2.17 -7.28 7.30
N TYR A 67 -2.83 -6.90 6.24
CA TYR A 67 -4.28 -6.83 6.16
C TYR A 67 -4.78 -7.59 4.94
N TYR A 68 -5.78 -8.45 5.11
CA TYR A 68 -6.47 -9.02 3.97
C TYR A 68 -7.60 -8.07 3.55
N LYS A 69 -7.32 -7.19 2.61
CA LYS A 69 -8.33 -6.29 2.04
C LYS A 69 -9.39 -7.11 1.29
N PRO A 70 -10.67 -7.08 1.66
CA PRO A 70 -11.75 -7.62 0.84
C PRO A 70 -12.03 -6.73 -0.38
N VAL A 71 -12.78 -7.23 -1.36
CA VAL A 71 -13.36 -6.40 -2.43
C VAL A 71 -14.36 -5.40 -1.84
N GLY A 72 -14.62 -4.31 -2.57
CA GLY A 72 -15.62 -3.32 -2.20
C GLY A 72 -15.11 -2.19 -1.30
N LEU A 73 -13.85 -2.23 -0.84
CA LEU A 73 -13.25 -1.16 -0.06
C LEU A 73 -12.26 -0.34 -0.89
N LEU A 74 -12.31 0.97 -0.76
CA LEU A 74 -11.34 1.89 -1.37
C LEU A 74 -10.08 1.99 -0.50
N THR A 75 -8.90 2.04 -1.12
CA THR A 75 -7.64 2.30 -0.43
C THR A 75 -7.38 3.81 -0.41
N THR A 76 -8.18 4.55 0.34
CA THR A 76 -8.08 6.00 0.55
C THR A 76 -8.60 6.37 1.92
N HIS A 77 -8.06 7.44 2.52
CA HIS A 77 -8.58 8.03 3.76
C HIS A 77 -9.75 8.99 3.56
N ARG A 78 -10.01 9.39 2.33
CA ARG A 78 -11.11 10.29 1.99
C ARG A 78 -11.71 9.84 0.68
N ASP A 79 -13.02 9.74 0.67
CA ASP A 79 -13.82 9.52 -0.52
C ASP A 79 -14.95 10.53 -0.55
N ASP A 80 -15.03 11.33 -1.61
CA ASP A 80 -16.04 12.39 -1.74
C ASP A 80 -17.44 11.83 -2.06
N GLN A 81 -17.55 10.51 -2.35
CA GLN A 81 -18.82 9.81 -2.61
C GLN A 81 -19.26 8.95 -1.43
N ASN A 82 -18.64 9.07 -0.27
CA ASN A 82 -18.95 8.30 0.95
C ASN A 82 -18.94 6.76 0.74
N ARG A 83 -18.14 6.25 -0.19
CA ARG A 83 -17.97 4.80 -0.37
C ARG A 83 -17.09 4.26 0.76
N PRO A 84 -17.33 3.00 1.20
CA PRO A 84 -16.55 2.42 2.29
C PRO A 84 -15.06 2.31 1.93
N THR A 85 -14.21 2.68 2.89
CA THR A 85 -12.76 2.62 2.74
C THR A 85 -12.14 1.50 3.57
N VAL A 86 -10.90 1.15 3.24
CA VAL A 86 -10.09 0.24 4.07
C VAL A 86 -10.03 0.73 5.51
N PHE A 87 -9.84 2.04 5.71
CA PHE A 87 -9.58 2.61 7.03
C PHE A 87 -10.83 2.61 7.92
N ASP A 88 -12.03 2.72 7.34
CA ASP A 88 -13.31 2.61 8.07
C ASP A 88 -13.58 1.19 8.57
N SER A 89 -12.98 0.19 7.93
CA SER A 89 -13.19 -1.23 8.25
C SER A 89 -12.16 -1.81 9.22
N LEU A 90 -11.16 -1.01 9.63
CA LEU A 90 -10.12 -1.47 10.54
C LEU A 90 -10.65 -1.56 11.98
N PRO A 91 -10.11 -2.47 12.81
CA PRO A 91 -10.47 -2.55 14.21
C PRO A 91 -10.21 -1.23 14.96
N PRO A 92 -11.10 -0.81 15.87
CA PRO A 92 -11.01 0.50 16.55
C PRO A 92 -9.79 0.66 17.46
N PHE A 93 -9.17 -0.45 17.87
CA PHE A 93 -7.95 -0.42 18.69
C PHE A 93 -6.67 -0.12 17.88
N MET A 94 -6.76 -0.08 16.55
CA MET A 94 -5.61 0.25 15.73
C MET A 94 -5.30 1.75 15.80
N PRO A 95 -4.01 2.11 15.87
CA PRO A 95 -3.63 3.51 15.71
C PRO A 95 -3.96 3.98 14.30
N ARG A 96 -3.87 5.28 14.09
CA ARG A 96 -3.95 5.83 12.73
C ARG A 96 -2.84 5.22 11.86
N VAL A 97 -3.21 4.60 10.75
CA VAL A 97 -2.28 3.96 9.81
C VAL A 97 -2.43 4.52 8.39
N VAL A 98 -1.40 4.30 7.58
CA VAL A 98 -1.41 4.51 6.13
C VAL A 98 -1.16 3.18 5.42
N SER A 99 -1.65 3.03 4.20
CA SER A 99 -1.35 1.84 3.39
C SER A 99 0.01 1.96 2.69
N VAL A 100 0.66 0.84 2.45
CA VAL A 100 1.81 0.70 1.56
C VAL A 100 1.30 0.37 0.17
N GLY A 101 1.26 1.37 -0.70
CA GLY A 101 0.61 1.28 -1.98
C GLY A 101 -0.91 1.11 -1.86
N ARG A 102 -1.52 0.64 -2.95
CA ARG A 102 -2.97 0.50 -3.04
C ARG A 102 -3.37 -0.82 -3.68
N LEU A 103 -4.59 -1.24 -3.40
CA LEU A 103 -5.35 -2.21 -4.17
C LEU A 103 -6.63 -1.55 -4.66
N ASP A 104 -7.03 -1.84 -5.90
CA ASP A 104 -8.28 -1.33 -6.47
C ASP A 104 -9.51 -1.82 -5.70
N LEU A 105 -10.65 -1.15 -5.90
CA LEU A 105 -11.96 -1.52 -5.32
C LEU A 105 -12.29 -3.01 -5.52
N ASN A 106 -12.08 -3.50 -6.75
CA ASN A 106 -12.40 -4.88 -7.18
C ASN A 106 -11.18 -5.82 -7.05
N SER A 107 -10.16 -5.46 -6.28
CA SER A 107 -9.01 -6.29 -5.96
C SER A 107 -8.99 -6.62 -4.48
N GLU A 108 -8.55 -7.82 -4.13
CA GLU A 108 -8.49 -8.30 -2.75
C GLU A 108 -7.12 -8.88 -2.40
N GLY A 109 -6.92 -9.25 -1.15
CA GLY A 109 -5.72 -9.90 -0.67
C GLY A 109 -4.80 -8.99 0.12
N LEU A 110 -3.52 -9.28 0.15
CA LEU A 110 -2.54 -8.65 1.02
C LEU A 110 -2.38 -7.15 0.77
N LEU A 111 -2.68 -6.35 1.77
CA LEU A 111 -2.36 -4.94 1.85
C LEU A 111 -1.53 -4.70 3.12
N LEU A 112 -0.42 -3.99 3.00
CA LEU A 112 0.39 -3.60 4.15
C LEU A 112 -0.11 -2.27 4.69
N LEU A 113 -0.16 -2.15 6.04
CA LEU A 113 -0.52 -0.94 6.76
C LEU A 113 0.58 -0.58 7.75
N THR A 114 0.85 0.71 7.95
CA THR A 114 1.83 1.17 8.93
C THR A 114 1.40 2.50 9.55
N ASN A 115 1.80 2.75 10.81
CA ASN A 115 1.66 4.06 11.46
C ASN A 115 2.77 5.05 11.04
N ASN A 116 3.70 4.65 10.16
CA ASN A 116 4.83 5.47 9.74
C ASN A 116 4.83 5.67 8.21
N GLY A 117 4.50 6.90 7.77
CA GLY A 117 4.45 7.25 6.34
C GLY A 117 5.82 7.20 5.63
N GLU A 118 6.94 7.36 6.35
CA GLU A 118 8.27 7.19 5.76
C GLU A 118 8.55 5.73 5.46
N LEU A 119 8.14 4.84 6.37
CA LEU A 119 8.24 3.41 6.12
C LEU A 119 7.37 3.02 4.91
N SER A 120 6.11 3.50 4.84
CA SER A 120 5.24 3.26 3.68
C SER A 120 5.95 3.65 2.39
N ARG A 121 6.47 4.88 2.31
CA ARG A 121 7.20 5.35 1.13
C ARG A 121 8.41 4.48 0.80
N LYS A 122 9.24 4.12 1.80
CA LYS A 122 10.40 3.25 1.58
C LYS A 122 10.01 1.89 1.01
N LEU A 123 8.90 1.30 1.50
CA LEU A 123 8.42 0.01 1.02
C LEU A 123 7.85 0.07 -0.41
N GLU A 124 7.38 1.23 -0.85
CA GLU A 124 6.82 1.46 -2.18
C GLU A 124 7.87 1.74 -3.26
N LEU A 125 9.09 2.10 -2.88
CA LEU A 125 10.13 2.50 -3.84
C LEU A 125 10.40 1.38 -4.88
N PRO A 126 10.41 1.71 -6.18
CA PRO A 126 10.73 0.76 -7.24
C PRO A 126 12.12 0.14 -7.09
N GLU A 127 13.07 0.86 -6.49
CA GLU A 127 14.45 0.42 -6.21
C GLU A 127 14.52 -0.84 -5.34
N ASN A 128 13.47 -1.15 -4.59
CA ASN A 128 13.40 -2.40 -3.82
C ASN A 128 13.31 -3.63 -4.72
N GLY A 129 12.93 -3.49 -5.98
CA GLY A 129 12.74 -4.59 -6.91
C GLY A 129 11.74 -5.65 -6.45
N TRP A 130 10.86 -5.30 -5.52
CA TRP A 130 9.98 -6.28 -4.88
C TRP A 130 8.92 -6.80 -5.83
N SER A 131 8.89 -8.11 -5.99
CA SER A 131 7.86 -8.79 -6.73
C SER A 131 6.52 -8.77 -5.98
N ARG A 132 5.46 -8.73 -6.75
CA ARG A 132 4.08 -8.86 -6.30
C ARG A 132 3.49 -10.08 -6.96
N ARG A 133 2.99 -11.02 -6.16
CA ARG A 133 2.40 -12.25 -6.66
C ARG A 133 0.90 -12.22 -6.45
N TYR A 134 0.18 -12.60 -7.50
CA TYR A 134 -1.28 -12.59 -7.53
C TYR A 134 -1.84 -13.93 -7.96
N LYS A 135 -2.98 -14.31 -7.39
CA LYS A 135 -3.86 -15.34 -7.92
C LYS A 135 -4.99 -14.68 -8.69
N VAL A 136 -5.13 -15.01 -9.96
CA VAL A 136 -5.98 -14.30 -10.91
C VAL A 136 -6.95 -15.28 -11.55
N LYS A 137 -8.25 -15.11 -11.34
CA LYS A 137 -9.28 -15.85 -12.09
C LYS A 137 -9.56 -15.10 -13.37
N VAL A 138 -9.42 -15.78 -14.49
CA VAL A 138 -9.70 -15.23 -15.81
C VAL A 138 -10.81 -16.00 -16.50
N HIS A 139 -11.50 -15.33 -17.41
CA HIS A 139 -12.44 -15.89 -18.37
C HIS A 139 -11.93 -15.62 -19.78
N GLY A 140 -11.99 -16.63 -20.65
CA GLY A 140 -11.48 -16.59 -22.01
C GLY A 140 -10.63 -17.83 -22.31
N TYR A 141 -10.22 -18.00 -23.57
CA TYR A 141 -9.29 -19.06 -23.96
C TYR A 141 -7.85 -18.69 -23.64
N VAL A 142 -7.17 -19.52 -22.87
CA VAL A 142 -5.77 -19.26 -22.46
C VAL A 142 -4.81 -19.71 -23.57
N ASP A 143 -4.25 -18.74 -24.30
CA ASP A 143 -3.18 -18.97 -25.25
C ASP A 143 -1.82 -18.88 -24.52
N LEU A 144 -1.19 -20.04 -24.33
CA LEU A 144 0.10 -20.13 -23.61
C LEU A 144 1.23 -19.33 -24.29
N LYS A 145 1.20 -19.19 -25.63
CA LYS A 145 2.20 -18.40 -26.36
C LYS A 145 2.04 -16.91 -26.08
N LYS A 146 0.81 -16.40 -26.06
CA LYS A 146 0.53 -15.01 -25.69
C LYS A 146 0.84 -14.76 -24.21
N LEU A 147 0.53 -15.73 -23.35
CA LEU A 147 0.80 -15.63 -21.93
C LEU A 147 2.32 -15.54 -21.65
N SER A 148 3.11 -16.42 -22.24
CA SER A 148 4.58 -16.42 -22.11
C SER A 148 5.23 -15.17 -22.74
N ALA A 149 4.63 -14.59 -23.78
CA ALA A 149 5.15 -13.38 -24.40
C ALA A 149 5.19 -12.18 -23.42
N LEU A 150 4.33 -12.15 -22.38
CA LEU A 150 4.32 -11.12 -21.35
C LEU A 150 5.62 -11.09 -20.52
N GLU A 151 6.40 -12.17 -20.51
CA GLU A 151 7.71 -12.20 -19.82
C GLU A 151 8.75 -11.26 -20.46
N LYS A 152 8.53 -10.83 -21.69
CA LYS A 152 9.36 -9.83 -22.38
C LYS A 152 8.88 -8.38 -22.15
N GLY A 153 7.80 -8.22 -21.38
CA GLY A 153 7.07 -6.97 -21.29
C GLY A 153 6.09 -6.78 -22.45
N ALA A 154 5.26 -5.76 -22.37
CA ALA A 154 4.26 -5.46 -23.40
C ALA A 154 3.97 -3.97 -23.47
N VAL A 155 3.52 -3.50 -24.62
CA VAL A 155 2.94 -2.15 -24.78
C VAL A 155 1.44 -2.30 -25.00
N VAL A 156 0.64 -1.72 -24.09
CA VAL A 156 -0.82 -1.76 -24.17
C VAL A 156 -1.35 -0.34 -24.01
N ASP A 157 -2.18 0.10 -24.93
CA ASP A 157 -2.76 1.46 -24.98
C ASP A 157 -1.68 2.57 -24.85
N GLY A 158 -0.54 2.40 -25.50
CA GLY A 158 0.59 3.33 -25.47
C GLY A 158 1.40 3.31 -24.17
N VAL A 159 1.07 2.44 -23.21
CA VAL A 159 1.80 2.28 -21.94
C VAL A 159 2.71 1.06 -22.03
N SER A 160 4.01 1.27 -21.79
CA SER A 160 4.98 0.19 -21.68
C SER A 160 4.90 -0.47 -20.30
N TYR A 161 4.77 -1.79 -20.25
CA TYR A 161 4.77 -2.62 -19.05
C TYR A 161 6.01 -3.48 -19.02
N GLY A 162 6.60 -3.65 -17.84
CA GLY A 162 7.75 -4.53 -17.62
C GLY A 162 7.39 -6.02 -17.73
N PRO A 163 8.38 -6.89 -17.52
CA PRO A 163 8.20 -8.34 -17.53
C PRO A 163 7.16 -8.82 -16.53
N VAL A 164 6.24 -9.68 -17.01
CA VAL A 164 5.21 -10.31 -16.18
C VAL A 164 5.24 -11.81 -16.39
N LYS A 165 5.56 -12.56 -15.34
CA LYS A 165 5.47 -14.02 -15.37
C LYS A 165 4.05 -14.44 -15.01
N ALA A 166 3.42 -15.25 -15.88
CA ALA A 166 2.08 -15.76 -15.65
C ALA A 166 2.03 -17.28 -15.96
N GLU A 167 1.56 -18.06 -14.99
CA GLU A 167 1.50 -19.52 -15.05
C GLU A 167 0.07 -19.97 -14.79
N VAL A 168 -0.40 -20.98 -15.55
CA VAL A 168 -1.71 -21.59 -15.32
C VAL A 168 -1.64 -22.51 -14.10
N GLU A 169 -2.46 -22.26 -13.10
CA GLU A 169 -2.61 -23.13 -11.92
C GLU A 169 -3.69 -24.18 -12.16
N THR A 170 -4.85 -23.77 -12.69
CA THR A 170 -5.95 -24.66 -13.06
C THR A 170 -6.73 -24.08 -14.22
N GLU A 171 -7.27 -24.95 -15.08
CA GLU A 171 -8.12 -24.56 -16.20
C GLU A 171 -9.34 -25.47 -16.27
N LYS A 172 -10.52 -24.87 -16.51
CA LYS A 172 -11.77 -25.62 -16.74
C LYS A 172 -12.66 -24.85 -17.71
N GLY A 173 -12.75 -25.38 -18.94
CA GLY A 173 -13.46 -24.70 -20.04
C GLY A 173 -12.86 -23.34 -20.32
N THR A 174 -13.68 -22.29 -20.31
CA THR A 174 -13.26 -20.90 -20.51
C THR A 174 -12.82 -20.19 -19.22
N ASN A 175 -12.68 -20.90 -18.10
CA ASN A 175 -12.24 -20.32 -16.85
C ASN A 175 -10.88 -20.89 -16.45
N ALA A 176 -9.95 -20.04 -16.07
CA ALA A 176 -8.66 -20.46 -15.55
C ALA A 176 -8.28 -19.67 -14.29
N TRP A 177 -7.46 -20.30 -13.45
CA TRP A 177 -6.72 -19.60 -12.41
C TRP A 177 -5.26 -19.51 -12.83
N LEU A 178 -4.73 -18.31 -12.76
CA LEU A 178 -3.33 -18.02 -13.07
C LEU A 178 -2.61 -17.56 -11.80
N ILE A 179 -1.32 -17.88 -11.72
CA ILE A 179 -0.39 -17.21 -10.80
C ILE A 179 0.39 -16.20 -11.62
N VAL A 180 0.24 -14.91 -11.25
CA VAL A 180 0.87 -13.80 -11.97
C VAL A 180 1.86 -13.11 -11.04
N THR A 181 3.10 -12.95 -11.49
CA THR A 181 4.20 -12.32 -10.76
C THR A 181 4.76 -11.15 -11.57
N LEU A 182 4.88 -9.99 -10.94
CA LEU A 182 5.42 -8.76 -11.54
C LEU A 182 6.16 -7.92 -10.50
N SER A 183 7.07 -7.05 -10.94
CA SER A 183 7.83 -6.15 -10.06
C SER A 183 7.32 -4.71 -10.07
N GLU A 184 6.48 -4.36 -11.03
CA GLU A 184 5.83 -3.06 -11.16
C GLU A 184 4.48 -3.02 -10.41
N GLY A 185 3.74 -1.96 -10.54
CA GLY A 185 2.42 -1.79 -9.94
C GLY A 185 1.69 -0.62 -10.60
N LYS A 186 1.76 -0.58 -11.93
CA LYS A 186 1.05 0.43 -12.73
C LYS A 186 -0.46 0.28 -12.58
N ASN A 187 -1.18 1.35 -12.84
CA ASN A 187 -2.64 1.36 -12.69
C ASN A 187 -3.30 0.23 -13.47
N ARG A 188 -3.99 -0.68 -12.75
CA ARG A 188 -4.75 -1.83 -13.28
C ARG A 188 -3.95 -2.72 -14.24
N GLU A 189 -2.64 -2.81 -14.03
CA GLU A 189 -1.67 -3.46 -14.91
C GLU A 189 -2.09 -4.88 -15.33
N ILE A 190 -2.32 -5.77 -14.36
CA ILE A 190 -2.73 -7.15 -14.65
C ILE A 190 -4.02 -7.20 -15.49
N ARG A 191 -5.02 -6.38 -15.17
CA ARG A 191 -6.30 -6.36 -15.91
C ARG A 191 -6.12 -5.90 -17.35
N LYS A 192 -5.26 -4.93 -17.60
CA LYS A 192 -4.97 -4.42 -18.94
C LYS A 192 -4.16 -5.45 -19.76
N LEU A 193 -3.13 -6.04 -19.15
CA LEU A 193 -2.32 -7.06 -19.79
C LEU A 193 -3.13 -8.31 -20.14
N MET A 194 -3.95 -8.82 -19.21
CA MET A 194 -4.82 -9.97 -19.49
C MET A 194 -5.82 -9.65 -20.63
N LYS A 195 -6.44 -8.46 -20.60
CA LYS A 195 -7.36 -8.04 -21.65
C LYS A 195 -6.70 -7.94 -23.02
N SER A 196 -5.45 -7.49 -23.10
CA SER A 196 -4.71 -7.38 -24.37
C SER A 196 -4.43 -8.74 -25.04
N ILE A 197 -4.47 -9.82 -24.26
CA ILE A 197 -4.32 -11.21 -24.78
C ILE A 197 -5.64 -11.97 -24.85
N GLY A 198 -6.80 -11.28 -24.67
CA GLY A 198 -8.13 -11.85 -24.81
C GLY A 198 -8.69 -12.50 -23.54
N LEU A 199 -8.16 -12.17 -22.36
CA LEU A 199 -8.62 -12.70 -21.08
C LEU A 199 -9.26 -11.61 -20.22
N ASP A 200 -10.47 -11.88 -19.70
CA ASP A 200 -11.16 -11.00 -18.75
C ASP A 200 -10.89 -11.44 -17.31
N VAL A 201 -10.38 -10.50 -16.47
CA VAL A 201 -10.08 -10.78 -15.07
C VAL A 201 -11.35 -10.68 -14.23
N ALA A 202 -11.86 -11.84 -13.79
CA ALA A 202 -13.02 -11.96 -12.91
C ALA A 202 -12.66 -11.74 -11.43
N ARG A 203 -11.48 -12.23 -10.97
CA ARG A 203 -11.03 -12.08 -9.58
C ARG A 203 -9.52 -11.86 -9.52
N LEU A 204 -9.08 -10.99 -8.62
CA LEU A 204 -7.67 -10.62 -8.45
C LEU A 204 -7.32 -10.59 -6.97
N ILE A 205 -6.44 -11.50 -6.53
CA ILE A 205 -6.05 -11.68 -5.14
C ILE A 205 -4.54 -11.47 -5.03
N ARG A 206 -4.07 -10.45 -4.32
CA ARG A 206 -2.63 -10.31 -4.05
C ARG A 206 -2.20 -11.27 -2.95
N LEU A 207 -1.33 -12.22 -3.30
CA LEU A 207 -0.81 -13.24 -2.39
C LEU A 207 0.43 -12.76 -1.65
N SER A 208 1.28 -11.95 -2.29
CA SER A 208 2.49 -11.42 -1.67
C SER A 208 2.87 -10.03 -2.16
N TYR A 209 3.65 -9.33 -1.35
CA TYR A 209 4.29 -8.06 -1.63
C TYR A 209 5.71 -8.09 -1.08
N GLY A 210 6.71 -8.24 -1.94
CA GLY A 210 8.08 -8.53 -1.52
C GLY A 210 8.13 -9.74 -0.59
N PRO A 211 8.74 -9.60 0.59
CA PRO A 211 8.87 -10.70 1.56
C PRO A 211 7.57 -11.03 2.32
N PHE A 212 6.56 -10.17 2.23
CA PHE A 212 5.33 -10.34 2.97
C PHE A 212 4.35 -11.25 2.24
N GLN A 213 3.76 -12.20 2.97
CA GLN A 213 2.85 -13.20 2.42
C GLN A 213 1.46 -13.03 3.05
N LEU A 214 0.41 -13.22 2.25
CA LEU A 214 -0.97 -13.27 2.74
C LEU A 214 -1.16 -14.42 3.75
N GLY A 215 -0.59 -15.58 3.44
CA GLY A 215 -0.65 -16.77 4.27
C GLY A 215 -2.09 -17.19 4.58
N SER A 216 -2.36 -17.44 5.85
CA SER A 216 -3.66 -17.89 6.36
C SER A 216 -4.60 -16.76 6.80
N LEU A 217 -4.26 -15.48 6.51
CA LEU A 217 -5.15 -14.36 6.84
C LEU A 217 -6.53 -14.53 6.23
N LYS A 218 -7.57 -14.31 7.02
CA LYS A 218 -8.96 -14.27 6.55
C LYS A 218 -9.33 -12.89 6.03
N LYS A 219 -10.36 -12.78 5.21
CA LYS A 219 -10.85 -11.50 4.70
C LYS A 219 -11.22 -10.56 5.86
N GLY A 220 -10.69 -9.33 5.81
CA GLY A 220 -10.85 -8.32 6.87
C GLY A 220 -9.94 -8.51 8.07
N GLU A 221 -9.16 -9.62 8.15
CA GLU A 221 -8.23 -9.84 9.24
C GLU A 221 -7.00 -8.95 9.14
N VAL A 222 -6.58 -8.42 10.30
CA VAL A 222 -5.35 -7.65 10.48
C VAL A 222 -4.41 -8.45 11.37
N ARG A 223 -3.12 -8.52 11.01
CA ARG A 223 -2.09 -9.17 11.82
C ARG A 223 -0.84 -8.29 11.87
N GLU A 224 -0.39 -7.98 13.06
CA GLU A 224 0.84 -7.23 13.23
C GLU A 224 2.07 -8.06 12.87
N VAL A 225 3.03 -7.44 12.18
CA VAL A 225 4.33 -8.05 11.87
C VAL A 225 5.22 -7.92 13.11
N PRO A 226 5.61 -9.00 13.77
CA PRO A 226 6.38 -8.92 15.00
C PRO A 226 7.78 -8.36 14.78
N GLY A 227 8.19 -7.38 15.61
CA GLY A 227 9.56 -7.00 15.91
C GLY A 227 10.21 -5.95 15.02
N LYS A 228 10.86 -4.97 15.68
CA LYS A 228 11.73 -3.95 15.05
C LYS A 228 12.92 -4.54 14.26
N GLY A 229 13.39 -5.75 14.62
CA GLY A 229 14.54 -6.41 13.99
C GLY A 229 14.22 -7.08 12.65
N LYS A 230 13.01 -7.56 12.43
CA LYS A 230 12.62 -8.25 11.19
C LYS A 230 12.45 -7.32 9.98
N LEU A 231 12.10 -6.05 10.18
CA LEU A 231 12.06 -5.08 9.09
C LEU A 231 13.43 -4.85 8.44
N ASN A 232 14.52 -4.98 9.21
CA ASN A 232 15.88 -4.89 8.68
C ASN A 232 16.38 -6.23 8.09
N SER A 233 15.96 -7.38 8.61
CA SER A 233 16.29 -8.70 8.07
C SER A 233 15.61 -8.97 6.73
N TYR A 234 14.45 -8.37 6.46
CA TYR A 234 13.80 -8.43 5.14
C TYR A 234 14.60 -7.71 4.04
N LYS A 235 15.51 -6.78 4.41
CA LYS A 235 16.41 -6.13 3.46
C LYS A 235 17.62 -7.00 3.06
N SER A 236 18.09 -7.87 3.93
CA SER A 236 19.32 -8.65 3.71
C SER A 236 19.10 -9.95 2.94
N GLN A 237 17.91 -10.54 2.99
CA GLN A 237 17.64 -11.84 2.35
C GLN A 237 17.47 -11.78 0.82
N HIS A 238 17.29 -10.61 0.24
CA HIS A 238 17.11 -10.47 -1.22
C HIS A 238 18.36 -10.02 -1.98
N LYS A 239 19.44 -9.60 -1.30
CA LYS A 239 20.73 -9.37 -1.97
C LYS A 239 21.47 -10.66 -2.37
N ASN A 240 21.11 -11.81 -1.79
CA ASN A 240 21.82 -13.09 -2.00
C ASN A 240 21.08 -14.09 -2.90
N ARG A 241 20.05 -13.69 -3.67
CA ARG A 241 19.35 -14.55 -4.63
C ARG A 241 19.40 -14.04 -6.09
N GLN A 242 20.39 -13.23 -6.40
CA GLN A 242 20.76 -12.94 -7.79
C GLN A 242 22.12 -13.61 -8.06
N TYR A 243 22.08 -14.91 -8.31
CA TYR A 243 23.05 -15.66 -9.12
C TYR A 243 22.33 -16.87 -9.69
#